data_22e9772c138faeadfc93430720f84e10
#
_entry.id   22e9772c138faeadfc93430720f84e10
#
_cell.length_a   1.000
_cell.length_b   1.000
_cell.length_c   1.000
_cell.angle_alpha   90.00
_cell.angle_beta   90.00
_cell.angle_gamma   90.00
#
_symmetry.space_group_name_H-M   'P 1'
#
loop_
_entity.id
_entity.type
_entity.pdbx_description
1 polymer ?
#
loop_
_entity_poly.entity_id
_entity_poly.type
_entity_poly.pdbx_seq_one_letter_code
_entity_poly.pdbx_strand_id
1 'polypeptide(L)'
;FFIEHKKSYGYYNPDAPIQLVNFRTEAIGLVKKPQLSKLSFFIDDLSIAVIEYREVYFEGLGPLSCPVYDRNKLGMIDCIEGPCIIEQMDSTTVIPPHTNFKIDYYGNLIINIVKEE
;
A
#
# COMPACT_ATOMS: atom_id res chain seq x y z
N PHE A 1 4.89 45.28 5.05
CA PHE A 1 4.55 45.32 6.47
C PHE A 1 3.36 46.25 6.76
N PHE A 2 3.43 47.53 6.46
CA PHE A 2 2.39 48.52 6.81
C PHE A 2 1.01 48.22 6.25
N ILE A 3 0.92 47.73 5.02
CA ILE A 3 -0.36 47.34 4.40
C ILE A 3 -1.01 46.19 5.16
N GLU A 4 -0.24 45.17 5.49
CA GLU A 4 -0.76 43.99 6.20
C GLU A 4 -1.08 44.31 7.67
N HIS A 5 -0.27 45.16 8.31
CA HIS A 5 -0.53 45.64 9.66
C HIS A 5 -1.86 46.44 9.73
N LYS A 6 -2.09 47.35 8.77
CA LYS A 6 -3.35 48.10 8.68
C LYS A 6 -4.54 47.20 8.45
N LYS A 7 -4.39 46.15 7.63
CA LYS A 7 -5.45 45.19 7.36
C LYS A 7 -5.82 44.37 8.61
N SER A 8 -4.81 43.99 9.39
CA SER A 8 -4.99 43.16 10.59
C SER A 8 -5.44 43.93 11.82
N TYR A 9 -4.98 45.20 11.97
CA TYR A 9 -5.19 46.00 13.19
C TYR A 9 -5.95 47.31 12.97
N GLY A 10 -6.28 47.67 11.73
CA GLY A 10 -7.06 48.85 11.38
C GLY A 10 -6.24 50.15 11.32
N TYR A 11 -4.99 50.19 11.79
CA TYR A 11 -4.11 51.35 11.80
C TYR A 11 -2.66 50.98 11.54
N TYR A 12 -1.82 51.95 11.24
CA TYR A 12 -0.37 51.85 11.23
C TYR A 12 0.27 53.21 11.47
N ASN A 13 1.50 53.22 11.95
CA ASN A 13 2.30 54.46 12.11
C ASN A 13 3.52 54.36 11.21
N PRO A 14 3.60 55.18 10.12
CA PRO A 14 4.71 55.12 9.19
C PRO A 14 6.06 55.60 9.79
N ASP A 15 6.02 56.41 10.85
CA ASP A 15 7.21 56.98 11.49
C ASP A 15 7.75 56.11 12.62
N ALA A 16 7.06 55.04 12.98
CA ALA A 16 7.49 54.12 14.01
C ALA A 16 8.62 53.20 13.52
N PRO A 17 9.73 53.05 14.28
CA PRO A 17 10.78 52.12 13.93
C PRO A 17 10.29 50.67 13.98
N ILE A 18 10.58 49.91 12.93
CA ILE A 18 10.24 48.50 12.85
C ILE A 18 11.48 47.68 13.18
N GLN A 19 11.35 46.74 14.11
CA GLN A 19 12.36 45.76 14.44
C GLN A 19 11.93 44.38 13.98
N LEU A 20 12.80 43.70 13.23
CA LEU A 20 12.61 42.32 12.83
C LEU A 20 13.16 41.44 13.94
N VAL A 21 12.27 40.77 14.67
CA VAL A 21 12.63 39.95 15.85
C VAL A 21 12.93 38.50 15.45
N ASN A 22 12.15 37.96 14.51
CA ASN A 22 12.28 36.58 14.09
C ASN A 22 12.03 36.42 12.59
N PHE A 23 12.78 35.51 11.97
CA PHE A 23 12.52 35.01 10.63
C PHE A 23 12.15 33.53 10.72
N ARG A 24 11.07 33.13 10.08
CA ARG A 24 10.74 31.74 9.89
C ARG A 24 10.66 31.46 8.39
N THR A 25 11.48 30.55 7.94
CA THR A 25 11.52 30.14 6.53
C THR A 25 11.19 28.65 6.46
N GLU A 26 10.29 28.31 5.56
CA GLU A 26 9.97 26.92 5.20
C GLU A 26 10.37 26.71 3.75
N ALA A 27 11.24 25.74 3.49
CA ALA A 27 11.65 25.35 2.15
C ALA A 27 11.03 24.01 1.79
N ILE A 28 10.20 23.99 0.75
CA ILE A 28 9.54 22.78 0.25
C ILE A 28 10.18 22.37 -1.07
N GLY A 29 10.88 21.22 -1.05
CA GLY A 29 11.41 20.60 -2.26
C GLY A 29 10.31 19.83 -3.00
N LEU A 30 10.01 20.24 -4.22
CA LEU A 30 9.09 19.49 -5.08
C LEU A 30 9.83 18.36 -5.78
N VAL A 31 9.46 17.11 -5.46
CA VAL A 31 9.99 15.93 -6.15
C VAL A 31 8.94 15.39 -7.13
N LYS A 32 9.41 14.87 -8.25
CA LYS A 32 8.53 14.18 -9.21
C LYS A 32 7.98 12.91 -8.54
N LYS A 33 6.66 12.82 -8.43
CA LYS A 33 6.01 11.63 -7.88
C LYS A 33 6.23 10.45 -8.82
N PRO A 34 6.55 9.23 -8.30
CA PRO A 34 6.62 8.04 -9.11
C PRO A 34 5.26 7.72 -9.72
N GLN A 35 5.27 7.24 -10.95
CA GLN A 35 4.07 6.69 -11.57
C GLN A 35 4.02 5.19 -11.27
N LEU A 36 2.92 4.74 -10.70
CA LEU A 36 2.69 3.32 -10.44
C LEU A 36 2.43 2.59 -11.76
N SER A 37 3.19 1.52 -11.98
CA SER A 37 2.96 0.63 -13.12
C SER A 37 1.65 -0.13 -12.92
N LYS A 38 0.93 -0.32 -14.03
CA LYS A 38 -0.28 -1.14 -14.04
C LYS A 38 0.04 -2.52 -14.58
N LEU A 39 -0.55 -3.55 -13.99
CA LEU A 39 -0.52 -4.88 -14.58
C LEU A 39 -1.29 -4.89 -15.89
N SER A 40 -0.77 -5.60 -16.88
CA SER A 40 -1.35 -5.64 -18.23
C SER A 40 -2.06 -6.96 -18.54
N PHE A 41 -2.10 -7.90 -17.60
CA PHE A 41 -2.66 -9.22 -17.85
C PHE A 41 -3.49 -9.73 -16.66
N PHE A 42 -4.56 -10.44 -17.01
CA PHE A 42 -5.34 -11.26 -16.10
C PHE A 42 -4.78 -12.69 -16.11
N ILE A 43 -5.00 -13.41 -15.02
CA ILE A 43 -4.69 -14.82 -14.93
C ILE A 43 -5.99 -15.59 -14.69
N ASP A 44 -6.33 -16.48 -15.64
CA ASP A 44 -7.50 -17.36 -15.56
C ASP A 44 -7.13 -18.74 -15.00
N ASP A 45 -5.88 -19.15 -15.18
CA ASP A 45 -5.37 -20.45 -14.73
C ASP A 45 -4.22 -20.26 -13.75
N LEU A 46 -4.53 -20.48 -12.47
CA LEU A 46 -3.56 -20.41 -11.38
C LEU A 46 -2.46 -21.46 -11.44
N SER A 47 -2.69 -22.56 -12.15
CA SER A 47 -1.74 -23.68 -12.23
C SER A 47 -0.38 -23.24 -12.81
N ILE A 48 -0.36 -22.25 -13.69
CA ILE A 48 0.87 -21.72 -14.28
C ILE A 48 1.75 -20.97 -13.27
N ALA A 49 1.16 -20.49 -12.18
CA ALA A 49 1.86 -19.77 -11.12
C ALA A 49 2.29 -20.69 -9.97
N VAL A 50 1.83 -21.95 -9.93
CA VAL A 50 2.21 -22.91 -8.89
C VAL A 50 3.67 -23.29 -9.04
N ILE A 51 4.44 -23.14 -7.96
CA ILE A 51 5.83 -23.60 -7.86
C ILE A 51 5.87 -25.02 -7.32
N GLU A 52 5.16 -25.26 -6.23
CA GLU A 52 5.11 -26.50 -5.48
C GLU A 52 3.85 -26.55 -4.60
N TYR A 53 3.66 -27.70 -3.94
CA TYR A 53 2.72 -27.85 -2.83
C TYR A 53 3.51 -28.08 -1.56
N ARG A 54 3.18 -27.33 -0.49
CA ARG A 54 3.87 -27.38 0.79
C ARG A 54 2.89 -27.68 1.91
N GLU A 55 3.30 -28.57 2.82
CA GLU A 55 2.53 -28.81 4.03
C GLU A 55 2.74 -27.65 5.01
N VAL A 56 1.65 -27.03 5.44
CA VAL A 56 1.62 -25.89 6.36
C VAL A 56 0.72 -26.21 7.53
N TYR A 57 1.21 -25.97 8.74
CA TYR A 57 0.44 -26.16 9.96
C TYR A 57 -0.37 -24.91 10.30
N PHE A 58 -1.67 -25.05 10.44
CA PHE A 58 -2.57 -24.00 10.93
C PHE A 58 -3.16 -24.41 12.28
N GLU A 59 -3.15 -23.46 13.22
CA GLU A 59 -3.70 -23.67 14.54
C GLU A 59 -5.18 -24.07 14.46
N GLY A 60 -5.55 -25.14 15.16
CA GLY A 60 -6.92 -25.68 15.17
C GLY A 60 -7.29 -26.55 13.96
N LEU A 61 -6.52 -26.55 12.87
CA LEU A 61 -6.78 -27.33 11.66
C LEU A 61 -5.70 -28.38 11.37
N GLY A 62 -4.51 -28.21 11.94
CA GLY A 62 -3.37 -29.10 11.71
C GLY A 62 -2.68 -28.85 10.36
N PRO A 63 -1.96 -29.84 9.84
CA PRO A 63 -1.23 -29.72 8.59
C PRO A 63 -2.18 -29.76 7.38
N LEU A 64 -2.01 -28.78 6.48
CA LEU A 64 -2.74 -28.67 5.22
C LEU A 64 -1.76 -28.57 4.06
N SER A 65 -2.05 -29.25 2.95
CA SER A 65 -1.28 -29.09 1.71
C SER A 65 -1.70 -27.80 1.01
N CYS A 66 -0.79 -26.85 0.91
CA CYS A 66 -1.02 -25.53 0.35
C CYS A 66 -0.25 -25.33 -0.96
N PRO A 67 -0.89 -24.83 -2.02
CA PRO A 67 -0.16 -24.39 -3.20
C PRO A 67 0.72 -23.20 -2.87
N VAL A 68 1.93 -23.19 -3.43
CA VAL A 68 2.88 -22.09 -3.38
C VAL A 68 2.91 -21.43 -4.75
N TYR A 69 2.55 -20.17 -4.81
CA TYR A 69 2.49 -19.39 -6.04
C TYR A 69 3.70 -18.47 -6.18
N ASP A 70 4.24 -18.40 -7.38
CA ASP A 70 5.22 -17.37 -7.77
C ASP A 70 4.49 -16.03 -7.99
N ARG A 71 4.81 -15.03 -7.16
CA ARG A 71 4.21 -13.70 -7.25
C ARG A 71 4.38 -13.05 -8.62
N ASN A 72 5.49 -13.31 -9.31
CA ASN A 72 5.77 -12.73 -10.62
C ASN A 72 4.89 -13.31 -11.73
N LYS A 73 4.33 -14.49 -11.53
CA LYS A 73 3.42 -15.14 -12.47
C LYS A 73 1.95 -14.86 -12.17
N LEU A 74 1.65 -14.21 -11.04
CA LEU A 74 0.31 -13.81 -10.67
C LEU A 74 -0.03 -12.46 -11.31
N GLY A 75 -0.98 -12.46 -12.24
CA GLY A 75 -1.59 -11.26 -12.81
C GLY A 75 -2.75 -10.74 -11.95
N MET A 76 -3.59 -9.89 -12.56
CA MET A 76 -4.86 -9.50 -11.95
C MET A 76 -5.74 -10.73 -11.74
N ILE A 77 -6.36 -10.81 -10.57
CA ILE A 77 -7.22 -11.93 -10.21
C ILE A 77 -8.31 -11.45 -9.26
N ASP A 78 -9.53 -11.90 -9.47
CA ASP A 78 -10.68 -11.35 -8.76
C ASP A 78 -10.88 -11.92 -7.36
N CYS A 79 -10.78 -13.24 -7.22
CA CYS A 79 -10.99 -13.89 -5.92
C CYS A 79 -10.41 -15.30 -5.90
N ILE A 80 -9.47 -15.52 -4.99
CA ILE A 80 -8.89 -16.84 -4.73
C ILE A 80 -9.02 -17.15 -3.25
N GLU A 81 -9.50 -18.33 -2.95
CA GLU A 81 -9.62 -18.80 -1.57
C GLU A 81 -8.32 -19.46 -1.09
N GLY A 82 -7.99 -19.20 0.18
CA GLY A 82 -6.92 -19.91 0.88
C GLY A 82 -7.33 -21.34 1.30
N PRO A 83 -6.40 -22.13 1.84
CA PRO A 83 -5.05 -21.70 2.19
C PRO A 83 -4.08 -21.73 1.00
N CYS A 84 -3.18 -20.77 0.94
CA CYS A 84 -2.08 -20.79 -0.03
C CYS A 84 -0.90 -19.92 0.45
N ILE A 85 0.23 -20.05 -0.21
CA ILE A 85 1.43 -19.25 0.00
C ILE A 85 1.75 -18.52 -1.29
N ILE A 86 2.16 -17.25 -1.19
CA ILE A 86 2.63 -16.46 -2.31
C ILE A 86 4.06 -16.03 -2.02
N GLU A 87 4.99 -16.53 -2.82
CA GLU A 87 6.42 -16.23 -2.69
C GLU A 87 6.86 -15.20 -3.71
N GLN A 88 7.70 -14.28 -3.27
CA GLN A 88 8.49 -13.38 -4.12
C GLN A 88 9.93 -13.31 -3.58
N MET A 89 10.82 -12.66 -4.31
CA MET A 89 12.25 -12.69 -4.02
C MET A 89 12.61 -12.27 -2.59
N ASP A 90 11.88 -11.33 -2.01
CA ASP A 90 12.18 -10.69 -0.73
C ASP A 90 11.09 -10.87 0.33
N SER A 91 9.99 -11.52 0.01
CA SER A 91 8.89 -11.72 0.95
C SER A 91 8.04 -12.94 0.63
N THR A 92 7.35 -13.42 1.66
CA THR A 92 6.38 -14.51 1.58
C THR A 92 5.08 -14.08 2.24
N THR A 93 3.97 -14.23 1.54
CA THR A 93 2.63 -13.96 2.07
C THR A 93 1.90 -15.28 2.28
N VAL A 94 1.39 -15.50 3.48
CA VAL A 94 0.55 -16.65 3.82
C VAL A 94 -0.90 -16.22 3.81
N ILE A 95 -1.72 -16.92 3.02
CA ILE A 95 -3.18 -16.76 3.01
C ILE A 95 -3.77 -17.88 3.84
N PRO A 96 -4.37 -17.59 5.00
CA PRO A 96 -4.96 -18.63 5.85
C PRO A 96 -6.19 -19.29 5.24
N PRO A 97 -6.62 -20.46 5.76
CA PRO A 97 -7.94 -21.01 5.47
C PRO A 97 -9.07 -20.02 5.79
N HIS A 98 -10.18 -20.13 5.07
CA HIS A 98 -11.35 -19.27 5.24
C HIS A 98 -11.11 -17.78 4.96
N THR A 99 -10.04 -17.45 4.28
CA THR A 99 -9.77 -16.11 3.77
C THR A 99 -9.69 -16.15 2.26
N ASN A 100 -9.88 -15.03 1.62
CA ASN A 100 -9.68 -14.89 0.19
C ASN A 100 -8.80 -13.70 -0.14
N PHE A 101 -8.21 -13.71 -1.31
CA PHE A 101 -7.41 -12.60 -1.81
C PHE A 101 -7.75 -12.27 -3.25
N LYS A 102 -7.45 -11.05 -3.63
CA LYS A 102 -7.46 -10.59 -5.02
C LYS A 102 -6.21 -9.78 -5.33
N ILE A 103 -5.92 -9.66 -6.60
CA ILE A 103 -4.83 -8.80 -7.08
C ILE A 103 -5.44 -7.76 -8.00
N ASP A 104 -5.30 -6.50 -7.62
CA ASP A 104 -5.79 -5.38 -8.40
C ASP A 104 -4.87 -5.05 -9.60
N TYR A 105 -5.29 -4.10 -10.41
CA TYR A 105 -4.53 -3.71 -11.60
C TYR A 105 -3.22 -2.95 -11.30
N TYR A 106 -3.00 -2.51 -10.08
CA TYR A 106 -1.71 -1.99 -9.61
C TYR A 106 -0.78 -3.08 -9.07
N GLY A 107 -1.27 -4.32 -9.00
CA GLY A 107 -0.54 -5.42 -8.42
C GLY A 107 -0.61 -5.46 -6.89
N ASN A 108 -1.55 -4.77 -6.27
CA ASN A 108 -1.75 -4.89 -4.83
C ASN A 108 -2.42 -6.22 -4.51
N LEU A 109 -1.88 -6.91 -3.51
CA LEU A 109 -2.49 -8.11 -2.93
C LEU A 109 -3.46 -7.67 -1.84
N ILE A 110 -4.75 -7.86 -2.06
CA ILE A 110 -5.81 -7.46 -1.13
C ILE A 110 -6.38 -8.72 -0.51
N ILE A 111 -6.16 -8.90 0.78
CA ILE A 111 -6.59 -10.08 1.54
C ILE A 111 -7.82 -9.70 2.36
N ASN A 112 -8.91 -10.44 2.19
CA ASN A 112 -10.13 -10.29 2.97
C ASN A 112 -10.15 -11.31 4.08
N ILE A 113 -10.05 -10.85 5.30
CA ILE A 113 -10.13 -11.68 6.50
C ILE A 113 -11.58 -11.64 6.98
N VAL A 114 -12.26 -12.81 6.91
CA VAL A 114 -13.58 -12.94 7.50
C VAL A 114 -13.39 -13.01 9.02
N LYS A 115 -13.88 -12.02 9.75
CA LYS A 115 -13.94 -12.12 11.21
C LYS A 115 -15.01 -13.17 11.54
N GLU A 116 -14.60 -14.26 12.17
CA GLU A 116 -15.55 -15.09 12.90
C GLU A 116 -16.13 -14.24 14.04
N GLU A 117 -17.42 -14.04 14.01
CA GLU A 117 -18.13 -13.42 15.12
C GLU A 117 -18.26 -14.44 16.29
#